data_659dbc0e8a613d3a140b164f22c8e01b
#
_entry.id   659dbc0e8a613d3a140b164f22c8e01b
#
_cell.length_a   1.000
_cell.length_b   1.000
_cell.length_c   1.000
_cell.angle_alpha   90.00
_cell.angle_beta   90.00
_cell.angle_gamma   90.00
#
_symmetry.space_group_name_H-M   'P 1'
#
loop_
_entity.id
_entity.type
_entity.pdbx_description
1 polymer ?
#
loop_
_entity_poly.entity_id
_entity_poly.type
_entity_poly.pdbx_seq_one_letter_code
_entity_poly.pdbx_strand_id
1 'polypeptide(L)'
;MKQNIVTLFKKLKKPVLYSISILSIIGITSTNANVVYAGTIENENLTMVRTAEDEKIKAEKQEAIQVAIEESKIVFDGLTMDELVNKLNKNLGSTLSGKGQLFAEYSLSKGVDPYLVVAIVLHETGCKYGCSTLTRECNNVGGQKGTPSCNGGSYRSYATIDEGIRGMIDNLYYNYISQGLKTPEQINVKYAESTAWASKINYYINTIKAS
;
A
#
# COMPACT_ATOMS: atom_id res chain seq x y z
N MET A 1 -27.32 11.21 6.62
CA MET A 1 -27.21 11.37 5.16
C MET A 1 -25.95 10.72 4.54
N LYS A 2 -24.89 10.37 5.31
CA LYS A 2 -23.66 9.70 4.82
C LYS A 2 -23.81 8.20 4.46
N GLN A 3 -24.86 7.53 4.87
CA GLN A 3 -25.06 6.08 4.64
C GLN A 3 -25.62 5.71 3.25
N ASN A 4 -26.20 6.65 2.51
CA ASN A 4 -26.90 6.31 1.26
C ASN A 4 -25.99 6.20 0.03
N ILE A 5 -24.84 6.86 0.01
CA ILE A 5 -23.92 6.83 -1.15
C ILE A 5 -23.13 5.53 -1.18
N VAL A 6 -22.67 5.05 -0.03
CA VAL A 6 -21.92 3.76 0.09
C VAL A 6 -22.80 2.56 -0.27
N THR A 7 -24.11 2.65 -0.05
CA THR A 7 -25.07 1.57 -0.34
C THR A 7 -25.39 1.47 -1.84
N LEU A 8 -25.26 2.56 -2.59
CA LEU A 8 -25.55 2.55 -4.03
C LEU A 8 -24.44 1.81 -4.81
N PHE A 9 -23.18 1.92 -4.39
CA PHE A 9 -22.06 1.23 -5.05
C PHE A 9 -21.97 -0.27 -4.72
N LYS A 10 -22.51 -0.72 -3.58
CA LYS A 10 -22.53 -2.15 -3.21
C LYS A 10 -23.50 -3.02 -4.03
N LYS A 11 -24.39 -2.43 -4.82
CA LYS A 11 -25.35 -3.19 -5.66
C LYS A 11 -24.85 -3.50 -7.08
N LEU A 12 -23.72 -2.98 -7.49
CA LEU A 12 -23.13 -3.29 -8.80
C LEU A 12 -22.16 -4.49 -8.68
N LYS A 13 -22.74 -5.69 -8.60
CA LYS A 13 -22.00 -6.95 -8.78
C LYS A 13 -21.76 -7.16 -10.26
N LYS A 14 -20.60 -6.67 -10.79
CA LYS A 14 -19.79 -7.26 -11.86
C LYS A 14 -18.57 -6.34 -12.07
N PRO A 15 -17.34 -6.89 -12.21
CA PRO A 15 -16.20 -6.08 -12.59
C PRO A 15 -16.34 -5.75 -14.08
N VAL A 16 -16.88 -4.59 -14.38
CA VAL A 16 -16.70 -3.99 -15.69
C VAL A 16 -15.40 -3.21 -15.58
N LEU A 17 -14.38 -3.71 -16.27
CA LEU A 17 -13.15 -2.97 -16.54
C LEU A 17 -13.54 -1.69 -17.31
N TYR A 18 -13.78 -0.61 -16.57
CA TYR A 18 -13.76 0.73 -17.14
C TYR A 18 -12.35 1.28 -16.91
N SER A 19 -11.54 1.16 -17.95
CA SER A 19 -10.46 2.11 -18.17
C SER A 19 -11.10 3.47 -18.43
N ILE A 20 -11.48 4.16 -17.36
CA ILE A 20 -11.84 5.57 -17.45
C ILE A 20 -10.51 6.30 -17.62
N SER A 21 -10.15 6.58 -18.87
CA SER A 21 -9.10 7.54 -19.15
C SER A 21 -9.54 8.87 -18.56
N ILE A 22 -8.85 9.31 -17.52
CA ILE A 22 -9.08 10.57 -16.78
C ILE A 22 -9.04 11.79 -17.72
N LEU A 23 -8.64 11.63 -18.99
CA LEU A 23 -8.55 12.70 -19.99
C LEU A 23 -9.88 13.10 -20.64
N SER A 24 -10.98 12.37 -20.46
CA SER A 24 -12.26 12.72 -21.11
C SER A 24 -13.18 13.61 -20.27
N ILE A 25 -12.81 14.02 -19.07
CA ILE A 25 -13.62 14.88 -18.18
C ILE A 25 -13.26 16.37 -18.32
N ILE A 26 -12.14 16.71 -19.00
CA ILE A 26 -11.70 18.13 -19.13
C ILE A 26 -12.24 18.82 -20.41
N GLY A 27 -13.06 18.16 -21.20
CA GLY A 27 -13.54 18.65 -22.49
C GLY A 27 -14.98 19.12 -22.55
N ILE A 28 -15.50 19.86 -21.56
CA ILE A 28 -16.75 20.64 -21.77
C ILE A 28 -16.37 22.10 -21.90
N THR A 29 -16.08 22.49 -23.12
CA THR A 29 -15.99 23.91 -23.50
C THR A 29 -17.37 24.56 -23.31
N SER A 30 -17.36 25.61 -22.51
CA SER A 30 -18.46 26.54 -22.34
C SER A 30 -18.85 27.12 -23.71
N THR A 31 -19.97 26.70 -24.30
CA THR A 31 -20.61 27.47 -25.38
C THR A 31 -21.59 28.41 -24.72
N ASN A 32 -21.21 29.68 -24.64
CA ASN A 32 -22.14 30.78 -24.33
C ASN A 32 -23.18 30.89 -25.43
N ALA A 33 -24.39 30.43 -25.18
CA ALA A 33 -25.56 30.80 -25.94
C ALA A 33 -26.37 31.77 -25.08
N ASN A 34 -26.16 33.05 -25.28
CA ASN A 34 -27.06 34.10 -24.78
C ASN A 34 -28.35 34.05 -25.56
N VAL A 35 -29.41 33.49 -25.02
CA VAL A 35 -30.76 33.68 -25.48
C VAL A 35 -31.44 34.64 -24.51
N VAL A 36 -31.61 35.87 -24.95
CA VAL A 36 -32.40 36.88 -24.23
C VAL A 36 -33.86 36.63 -24.54
N TYR A 37 -34.64 36.20 -23.56
CA TYR A 37 -36.12 36.28 -23.60
C TYR A 37 -36.60 37.28 -22.56
N ALA A 38 -37.31 38.32 -23.04
CA ALA A 38 -38.04 39.24 -22.21
C ALA A 38 -39.36 38.60 -21.80
N GLY A 39 -39.61 38.48 -20.50
CA GLY A 39 -40.90 37.98 -19.97
C GLY A 39 -40.87 37.72 -18.47
N THR A 40 -41.53 38.63 -17.74
CA THR A 40 -42.24 38.50 -16.46
C THR A 40 -41.59 37.73 -15.27
N ILE A 41 -41.88 38.23 -14.09
CA ILE A 41 -41.44 37.88 -12.72
C ILE A 41 -41.36 36.37 -12.36
N GLU A 42 -42.01 35.49 -13.12
CA GLU A 42 -41.87 34.02 -12.97
C GLU A 42 -40.49 33.47 -13.37
N ASN A 43 -39.74 34.23 -14.16
CA ASN A 43 -38.42 33.81 -14.65
C ASN A 43 -37.28 33.96 -13.62
N GLU A 44 -37.38 34.88 -12.66
CA GLU A 44 -36.35 35.10 -11.64
C GLU A 44 -36.30 33.93 -10.64
N ASN A 45 -37.47 33.43 -10.22
CA ASN A 45 -37.53 32.28 -9.32
C ASN A 45 -37.02 30.99 -9.99
N LEU A 46 -37.31 30.81 -11.27
CA LEU A 46 -36.83 29.65 -12.02
C LEU A 46 -35.32 29.72 -12.27
N THR A 47 -34.76 30.91 -12.45
CA THR A 47 -33.34 31.16 -12.61
C THR A 47 -32.59 30.93 -11.28
N MET A 48 -33.13 31.41 -10.15
CA MET A 48 -32.55 31.15 -8.82
C MET A 48 -32.55 29.65 -8.44
N VAL A 49 -33.61 28.92 -8.77
CA VAL A 49 -33.69 27.48 -8.50
C VAL A 49 -32.70 26.73 -9.37
N ARG A 50 -32.55 27.09 -10.64
CA ARG A 50 -31.54 26.46 -11.53
C ARG A 50 -30.12 26.75 -11.08
N THR A 51 -29.78 27.97 -10.67
CA THR A 51 -28.45 28.30 -10.17
C THR A 51 -28.13 27.56 -8.87
N ALA A 52 -29.08 27.41 -7.95
CA ALA A 52 -28.89 26.64 -6.71
C ALA A 52 -28.71 25.13 -6.97
N GLU A 53 -29.40 24.59 -7.96
CA GLU A 53 -29.28 23.20 -8.38
C GLU A 53 -27.94 22.95 -9.09
N ASP A 54 -27.50 23.87 -9.94
CA ASP A 54 -26.19 23.84 -10.61
C ASP A 54 -25.03 23.95 -9.61
N GLU A 55 -25.13 24.81 -8.59
CA GLU A 55 -24.15 24.91 -7.51
C GLU A 55 -24.09 23.64 -6.68
N LYS A 56 -25.23 23.03 -6.39
CA LYS A 56 -25.30 21.76 -5.66
C LYS A 56 -24.64 20.62 -6.46
N ILE A 57 -24.95 20.50 -7.74
CA ILE A 57 -24.34 19.50 -8.65
C ILE A 57 -22.83 19.72 -8.75
N LYS A 58 -22.39 20.97 -8.81
CA LYS A 58 -20.95 21.31 -8.82
C LYS A 58 -20.25 20.92 -7.52
N ALA A 59 -20.89 21.16 -6.37
CA ALA A 59 -20.35 20.78 -5.07
C ALA A 59 -20.27 19.25 -4.91
N GLU A 60 -21.33 18.51 -5.30
CA GLU A 60 -21.34 17.05 -5.28
C GLU A 60 -20.26 16.44 -6.21
N LYS A 61 -20.07 17.05 -7.38
CA LYS A 61 -19.03 16.64 -8.32
C LYS A 61 -17.63 16.91 -7.78
N GLN A 62 -17.43 18.04 -7.11
CA GLN A 62 -16.15 18.38 -6.50
C GLN A 62 -15.81 17.43 -5.34
N GLU A 63 -16.79 17.10 -4.50
CA GLU A 63 -16.64 16.11 -3.42
C GLU A 63 -16.31 14.72 -3.99
N ALA A 64 -16.98 14.29 -5.05
CA ALA A 64 -16.70 13.01 -5.70
C ALA A 64 -15.29 12.96 -6.32
N ILE A 65 -14.83 14.06 -6.91
CA ILE A 65 -13.46 14.17 -7.44
C ILE A 65 -12.44 14.08 -6.29
N GLN A 66 -12.68 14.77 -5.17
CA GLN A 66 -11.79 14.74 -4.02
C GLN A 66 -11.69 13.34 -3.41
N VAL A 67 -12.82 12.64 -3.28
CA VAL A 67 -12.84 11.24 -2.82
C VAL A 67 -12.05 10.34 -3.77
N ALA A 68 -12.21 10.50 -5.08
CA ALA A 68 -11.48 9.71 -6.07
C ALA A 68 -9.96 9.99 -6.03
N ILE A 69 -9.55 11.23 -5.76
CA ILE A 69 -8.14 11.59 -5.59
C ILE A 69 -7.57 10.93 -4.33
N GLU A 70 -8.28 10.96 -3.21
CA GLU A 70 -7.83 10.30 -1.97
C GLU A 70 -7.73 8.78 -2.15
N GLU A 71 -8.73 8.14 -2.77
CA GLU A 71 -8.68 6.71 -3.07
C GLU A 71 -7.51 6.34 -4.00
N SER A 72 -7.14 7.21 -4.94
CA SER A 72 -6.00 6.99 -5.84
C SER A 72 -4.63 6.98 -5.14
N LYS A 73 -4.55 7.51 -3.91
CA LYS A 73 -3.33 7.51 -3.09
C LYS A 73 -3.13 6.21 -2.31
N ILE A 74 -4.14 5.35 -2.25
CA ILE A 74 -4.07 4.08 -1.54
C ILE A 74 -3.14 3.14 -2.30
N VAL A 75 -2.11 2.64 -1.61
CA VAL A 75 -1.08 1.77 -2.20
C VAL A 75 -1.17 0.33 -1.72
N PHE A 76 -1.61 0.11 -0.46
CA PHE A 76 -1.66 -1.22 0.15
C PHE A 76 -2.57 -1.27 1.38
N ASP A 77 -3.40 -2.30 1.49
CA ASP A 77 -4.26 -2.61 2.66
C ASP A 77 -5.12 -1.41 3.14
N GLY A 78 -5.60 -0.59 2.20
CA GLY A 78 -6.36 0.63 2.48
C GLY A 78 -5.53 1.81 2.98
N LEU A 79 -4.20 1.74 2.90
CA LEU A 79 -3.27 2.76 3.37
C LEU A 79 -2.61 3.52 2.23
N THR A 80 -2.35 4.80 2.47
CA THR A 80 -1.42 5.59 1.67
C THR A 80 0.03 5.13 1.93
N MET A 81 0.97 5.56 1.09
CA MET A 81 2.39 5.24 1.28
C MET A 81 2.90 5.71 2.65
N ASP A 82 2.57 6.93 3.05
CA ASP A 82 3.03 7.51 4.32
C ASP A 82 2.47 6.74 5.53
N GLU A 83 1.21 6.34 5.48
CA GLU A 83 0.59 5.53 6.55
C GLU A 83 1.23 4.14 6.64
N LEU A 84 1.48 3.49 5.50
CA LEU A 84 2.17 2.20 5.46
C LEU A 84 3.59 2.33 6.03
N VAL A 85 4.37 3.32 5.59
CA VAL A 85 5.73 3.57 6.07
C VAL A 85 5.75 3.82 7.58
N ASN A 86 4.83 4.65 8.08
CA ASN A 86 4.71 4.93 9.52
C ASN A 86 4.38 3.66 10.31
N LYS A 87 3.46 2.84 9.82
CA LYS A 87 3.07 1.56 10.42
C LYS A 87 4.25 0.58 10.49
N LEU A 88 5.04 0.46 9.42
CA LEU A 88 6.25 -0.38 9.42
C LEU A 88 7.30 0.15 10.39
N ASN A 89 7.56 1.47 10.40
CA ASN A 89 8.57 2.09 11.26
C ASN A 89 8.28 1.92 12.75
N LYS A 90 7.01 1.88 13.17
CA LYS A 90 6.64 1.59 14.58
C LYS A 90 7.13 0.23 15.07
N ASN A 91 7.38 -0.70 14.16
CA ASN A 91 7.80 -2.07 14.47
C ASN A 91 9.31 -2.30 14.24
N LEU A 92 9.96 -1.44 13.48
CA LEU A 92 11.39 -1.54 13.15
C LEU A 92 12.22 -0.76 14.17
N GLY A 93 13.18 -1.42 14.78
CA GLY A 93 14.07 -0.81 15.77
C GLY A 93 15.56 -1.07 15.47
N SER A 94 16.43 -0.48 16.29
CA SER A 94 17.89 -0.66 16.20
C SER A 94 18.41 -0.35 14.79
N THR A 95 19.18 -1.27 14.17
CA THR A 95 19.76 -1.12 12.82
C THR A 95 18.71 -0.89 11.72
N LEU A 96 17.45 -1.30 11.94
CA LEU A 96 16.36 -1.15 10.96
C LEU A 96 15.46 0.07 11.23
N SER A 97 15.77 0.88 12.24
CA SER A 97 15.00 2.09 12.53
C SER A 97 14.96 3.03 11.31
N GLY A 98 13.75 3.51 10.96
CA GLY A 98 13.54 4.40 9.82
C GLY A 98 13.61 3.75 8.44
N LYS A 99 13.75 2.43 8.34
CA LYS A 99 13.81 1.71 7.05
C LYS A 99 12.44 1.35 6.47
N GLY A 100 11.35 1.76 7.12
CA GLY A 100 9.98 1.45 6.66
C GLY A 100 9.69 1.85 5.22
N GLN A 101 10.22 2.99 4.75
CA GLN A 101 10.06 3.41 3.37
C GLN A 101 10.67 2.42 2.38
N LEU A 102 11.91 1.99 2.61
CA LEU A 102 12.58 1.02 1.75
C LEU A 102 11.83 -0.32 1.74
N PHE A 103 11.37 -0.79 2.91
CA PHE A 103 10.56 -2.00 2.99
C PHE A 103 9.26 -1.88 2.21
N ALA A 104 8.52 -0.77 2.36
CA ALA A 104 7.26 -0.54 1.66
C ALA A 104 7.46 -0.48 0.14
N GLU A 105 8.26 0.46 -0.33
CA GLU A 105 8.44 0.72 -1.76
C GLU A 105 9.01 -0.49 -2.51
N TYR A 106 10.08 -1.10 -1.98
CA TYR A 106 10.72 -2.20 -2.69
C TYR A 106 9.87 -3.47 -2.67
N SER A 107 9.17 -3.76 -1.56
CA SER A 107 8.23 -4.89 -1.51
C SER A 107 7.09 -4.71 -2.52
N LEU A 108 6.45 -3.54 -2.53
CA LEU A 108 5.36 -3.26 -3.47
C LEU A 108 5.82 -3.31 -4.93
N SER A 109 7.02 -2.79 -5.23
CA SER A 109 7.59 -2.85 -6.59
C SER A 109 7.81 -4.29 -7.09
N LYS A 110 7.99 -5.24 -6.16
CA LYS A 110 8.12 -6.68 -6.45
C LYS A 110 6.80 -7.46 -6.33
N GLY A 111 5.71 -6.80 -5.92
CA GLY A 111 4.45 -7.47 -5.64
C GLY A 111 4.52 -8.40 -4.43
N VAL A 112 5.39 -8.10 -3.47
CA VAL A 112 5.53 -8.80 -2.19
C VAL A 112 4.80 -8.02 -1.10
N ASP A 113 4.08 -8.72 -0.23
CA ASP A 113 3.40 -8.11 0.93
C ASP A 113 4.43 -7.50 1.91
N PRO A 114 4.43 -6.16 2.14
CA PRO A 114 5.36 -5.51 3.04
C PRO A 114 5.27 -6.00 4.48
N TYR A 115 4.07 -6.36 4.95
CA TYR A 115 3.89 -6.90 6.31
C TYR A 115 4.55 -8.27 6.45
N LEU A 116 4.42 -9.12 5.44
CA LEU A 116 5.09 -10.42 5.40
C LEU A 116 6.61 -10.28 5.46
N VAL A 117 7.17 -9.38 4.66
CA VAL A 117 8.62 -9.12 4.65
C VAL A 117 9.10 -8.67 6.02
N VAL A 118 8.46 -7.63 6.59
CA VAL A 118 8.86 -7.08 7.90
C VAL A 118 8.66 -8.13 9.00
N ALA A 119 7.58 -8.90 8.97
CA ALA A 119 7.33 -9.97 9.94
C ALA A 119 8.45 -11.04 9.93
N ILE A 120 8.87 -11.48 8.75
CA ILE A 120 9.98 -12.44 8.61
C ILE A 120 11.27 -11.81 9.14
N VAL A 121 11.61 -10.60 8.73
CA VAL A 121 12.81 -9.90 9.18
C VAL A 121 12.82 -9.72 10.71
N LEU A 122 11.71 -9.35 11.33
CA LEU A 122 11.60 -9.25 12.79
C LEU A 122 11.81 -10.60 13.48
N HIS A 123 11.28 -11.67 12.89
CA HIS A 123 11.47 -13.03 13.41
C HIS A 123 12.93 -13.49 13.32
N GLU A 124 13.58 -13.25 12.19
CA GLU A 124 14.96 -13.68 11.93
C GLU A 124 16.00 -12.85 12.70
N THR A 125 15.74 -11.58 12.91
CA THR A 125 16.74 -10.63 13.39
C THR A 125 16.52 -10.17 14.82
N GLY A 126 15.31 -10.22 15.33
CA GLY A 126 14.93 -9.61 16.60
C GLY A 126 15.02 -8.08 16.61
N CYS A 127 15.05 -7.42 15.47
CA CYS A 127 15.29 -5.97 15.33
C CYS A 127 14.15 -5.07 15.87
N LYS A 128 13.17 -5.60 16.58
CA LYS A 128 12.23 -4.81 17.38
C LYS A 128 12.89 -4.29 18.67
N TYR A 129 13.78 -5.09 19.27
CA TYR A 129 14.40 -4.80 20.57
C TYR A 129 15.92 -4.67 20.49
N GLY A 130 16.55 -5.26 19.50
CA GLY A 130 17.98 -5.22 19.23
C GLY A 130 18.28 -6.24 18.12
N CYS A 131 19.09 -5.91 17.15
CA CYS A 131 19.33 -6.77 16.00
C CYS A 131 20.32 -7.89 16.32
N SER A 132 20.22 -9.00 15.58
CA SER A 132 21.22 -10.08 15.59
C SER A 132 22.61 -9.57 15.17
N THR A 133 23.66 -10.29 15.58
CA THR A 133 25.04 -10.00 15.15
C THR A 133 25.18 -10.00 13.63
N LEU A 134 24.54 -10.97 12.96
CA LEU A 134 24.55 -11.06 11.50
C LEU A 134 23.98 -9.80 10.83
N THR A 135 22.92 -9.22 11.38
CA THR A 135 22.35 -7.95 10.88
C THR A 135 23.28 -6.77 11.15
N ARG A 136 23.85 -6.68 12.35
CA ARG A 136 24.69 -5.53 12.74
C ARG A 136 26.04 -5.51 12.04
N GLU A 137 26.67 -6.66 11.84
CA GLU A 137 28.04 -6.75 11.32
C GLU A 137 28.09 -7.00 9.82
N CYS A 138 27.09 -7.67 9.27
CA CYS A 138 27.09 -8.11 7.87
C CYS A 138 25.89 -7.62 7.07
N ASN A 139 25.06 -6.74 7.64
CA ASN A 139 23.87 -6.17 7.00
C ASN A 139 22.87 -7.23 6.45
N ASN A 140 22.93 -8.46 6.98
CA ASN A 140 22.09 -9.56 6.52
C ASN A 140 20.84 -9.68 7.41
N VAL A 141 19.71 -9.30 6.87
CA VAL A 141 18.43 -9.20 7.61
C VAL A 141 17.55 -10.44 7.47
N GLY A 142 17.98 -11.44 6.71
CA GLY A 142 17.18 -12.64 6.44
C GLY A 142 17.92 -13.96 6.63
N GLY A 143 19.11 -13.96 7.27
CA GLY A 143 19.88 -15.18 7.46
C GLY A 143 20.31 -15.84 6.14
N GLN A 144 20.46 -15.07 5.08
CA GLN A 144 20.79 -15.59 3.75
C GLN A 144 22.22 -16.12 3.69
N LYS A 145 22.37 -17.32 3.13
CA LYS A 145 23.68 -17.92 2.86
C LYS A 145 24.25 -17.42 1.54
N GLY A 146 25.56 -17.44 1.39
CA GLY A 146 26.24 -17.10 0.14
C GLY A 146 27.47 -16.22 0.31
N THR A 147 27.94 -15.68 -0.82
CA THR A 147 29.14 -14.85 -0.93
C THR A 147 28.78 -13.40 -1.31
N PRO A 148 29.58 -12.40 -0.86
CA PRO A 148 30.71 -12.51 0.05
C PRO A 148 30.30 -13.00 1.44
N SER A 149 31.19 -13.70 2.11
CA SER A 149 30.93 -14.35 3.39
C SER A 149 30.98 -13.37 4.56
N CYS A 150 30.05 -13.53 5.49
CA CYS A 150 30.07 -12.83 6.78
C CYS A 150 31.08 -13.53 7.70
N ASN A 151 32.15 -12.83 8.06
CA ASN A 151 33.16 -13.28 9.01
C ASN A 151 33.72 -14.69 8.69
N GLY A 152 33.87 -15.06 7.40
CA GLY A 152 34.34 -16.37 6.98
C GLY A 152 33.35 -17.52 7.10
N GLY A 153 32.09 -17.23 7.54
CA GLY A 153 31.04 -18.24 7.70
C GLY A 153 30.23 -18.48 6.41
N SER A 154 29.14 -19.23 6.54
CA SER A 154 28.25 -19.57 5.40
C SER A 154 27.25 -18.49 5.05
N TYR A 155 27.04 -17.48 5.90
CA TYR A 155 26.09 -16.41 5.68
C TYR A 155 26.68 -15.31 4.80
N ARG A 156 25.83 -14.72 3.99
CA ARG A 156 26.18 -13.62 3.08
C ARG A 156 26.35 -12.31 3.85
N SER A 157 27.37 -11.53 3.46
CA SER A 157 27.54 -10.13 3.85
C SER A 157 27.06 -9.21 2.73
N TYR A 158 26.42 -8.11 3.10
CA TYR A 158 26.01 -7.03 2.19
C TYR A 158 26.81 -5.77 2.51
N ALA A 159 27.07 -4.92 1.51
CA ALA A 159 27.82 -3.70 1.72
C ALA A 159 27.07 -2.69 2.58
N THR A 160 25.74 -2.65 2.47
CA THR A 160 24.86 -1.76 3.24
C THR A 160 23.64 -2.52 3.76
N ILE A 161 23.02 -1.98 4.81
CA ILE A 161 21.76 -2.50 5.33
C ILE A 161 20.65 -2.45 4.27
N ASP A 162 20.64 -1.44 3.40
CA ASP A 162 19.68 -1.29 2.32
C ASP A 162 19.82 -2.38 1.27
N GLU A 163 21.04 -2.79 0.94
CA GLU A 163 21.30 -3.94 0.08
C GLU A 163 20.83 -5.24 0.74
N GLY A 164 21.06 -5.40 2.04
CA GLY A 164 20.57 -6.55 2.80
C GLY A 164 19.04 -6.66 2.79
N ILE A 165 18.34 -5.53 2.94
CA ILE A 165 16.88 -5.46 2.86
C ILE A 165 16.40 -5.85 1.45
N ARG A 166 16.97 -5.24 0.41
CA ARG A 166 16.64 -5.59 -0.98
C ARG A 166 16.92 -7.05 -1.29
N GLY A 167 18.07 -7.56 -0.87
CA GLY A 167 18.44 -8.96 -1.04
C GLY A 167 17.46 -9.92 -0.37
N MET A 168 16.94 -9.58 0.82
CA MET A 168 15.92 -10.37 1.50
C MET A 168 14.59 -10.37 0.73
N ILE A 169 14.14 -9.21 0.23
CA ILE A 169 12.91 -9.09 -0.55
C ILE A 169 13.04 -9.85 -1.87
N ASP A 170 14.18 -9.73 -2.56
CA ASP A 170 14.46 -10.46 -3.79
C ASP A 170 14.45 -11.98 -3.54
N ASN A 171 15.05 -12.43 -2.45
CA ASN A 171 15.04 -13.86 -2.07
C ASN A 171 13.60 -14.37 -1.86
N LEU A 172 12.76 -13.61 -1.16
CA LEU A 172 11.34 -13.96 -0.99
C LEU A 172 10.61 -13.98 -2.33
N TYR A 173 10.83 -12.99 -3.17
CA TYR A 173 10.20 -12.92 -4.48
C TYR A 173 10.56 -14.13 -5.35
N TYR A 174 11.86 -14.33 -5.60
CA TYR A 174 12.30 -15.36 -6.57
C TYR A 174 12.07 -16.79 -6.07
N ASN A 175 12.25 -17.04 -4.78
CA ASN A 175 12.18 -18.40 -4.26
C ASN A 175 10.80 -18.81 -3.77
N TYR A 176 9.85 -17.87 -3.59
CA TYR A 176 8.53 -18.17 -3.04
C TYR A 176 7.40 -17.48 -3.79
N ILE A 177 7.36 -16.14 -3.79
CA ILE A 177 6.20 -15.39 -4.29
C ILE A 177 5.96 -15.63 -5.78
N SER A 178 7.01 -15.60 -6.61
CA SER A 178 6.94 -15.89 -8.05
C SER A 178 6.52 -17.32 -8.37
N GLN A 179 6.66 -18.22 -7.39
CA GLN A 179 6.23 -19.62 -7.48
C GLN A 179 4.81 -19.85 -6.92
N GLY A 180 4.09 -18.78 -6.58
CA GLY A 180 2.71 -18.84 -6.05
C GLY A 180 2.62 -19.06 -4.55
N LEU A 181 3.72 -19.12 -3.80
CA LEU A 181 3.74 -19.28 -2.35
C LEU A 181 3.66 -17.90 -1.69
N LYS A 182 2.46 -17.46 -1.33
CA LYS A 182 2.19 -16.08 -0.90
C LYS A 182 1.84 -15.91 0.57
N THR A 183 1.47 -17.00 1.25
CA THR A 183 1.11 -16.94 2.69
C THR A 183 2.21 -17.58 3.54
N PRO A 184 2.30 -17.23 4.85
CA PRO A 184 3.25 -17.87 5.75
C PRO A 184 3.18 -19.39 5.72
N GLU A 185 1.98 -19.98 5.65
CA GLU A 185 1.77 -21.43 5.62
C GLU A 185 2.34 -22.05 4.34
N GLN A 186 2.10 -21.42 3.20
CA GLN A 186 2.62 -21.88 1.90
C GLN A 186 4.15 -21.79 1.86
N ILE A 187 4.70 -20.69 2.38
CA ILE A 187 6.14 -20.43 2.43
C ILE A 187 6.81 -21.41 3.39
N ASN A 188 6.21 -21.71 4.55
CA ASN A 188 6.76 -22.57 5.59
C ASN A 188 7.22 -23.93 5.06
N VAL A 189 6.46 -24.50 4.14
CA VAL A 189 6.77 -25.84 3.57
C VAL A 189 8.19 -25.94 3.00
N LYS A 190 8.73 -24.81 2.53
CA LYS A 190 10.06 -24.72 1.90
C LYS A 190 11.07 -23.90 2.72
N TYR A 191 10.57 -22.96 3.57
CA TYR A 191 11.40 -21.97 4.24
C TYR A 191 11.99 -22.49 5.55
N ALA A 192 11.23 -23.20 6.35
CA ALA A 192 11.62 -23.62 7.69
C ALA A 192 11.17 -25.04 8.02
N GLU A 193 12.01 -25.77 8.75
CA GLU A 193 11.67 -27.12 9.25
C GLU A 193 10.58 -27.11 10.31
N SER A 194 10.51 -26.02 11.11
CA SER A 194 9.52 -25.89 12.18
C SER A 194 8.14 -25.52 11.63
N THR A 195 7.14 -26.34 11.91
CA THR A 195 5.73 -26.07 11.59
C THR A 195 5.18 -24.86 12.35
N ALA A 196 5.79 -24.44 13.45
CA ALA A 196 5.42 -23.26 14.22
C ALA A 196 5.87 -21.94 13.59
N TRP A 197 6.71 -21.98 12.54
CA TRP A 197 7.23 -20.77 11.90
C TRP A 197 6.10 -19.91 11.34
N ALA A 198 5.18 -20.48 10.58
CA ALA A 198 4.04 -19.74 10.00
C ALA A 198 3.21 -19.03 11.08
N SER A 199 2.93 -19.70 12.20
CA SER A 199 2.19 -19.10 13.32
C SER A 199 2.92 -17.89 13.92
N LYS A 200 4.25 -17.96 14.02
CA LYS A 200 5.07 -16.84 14.50
C LYS A 200 5.06 -15.66 13.52
N ILE A 201 5.17 -15.93 12.22
CA ILE A 201 5.09 -14.89 11.20
C ILE A 201 3.71 -14.22 11.20
N ASN A 202 2.62 -14.99 11.28
CA ASN A 202 1.28 -14.45 11.41
C ASN A 202 1.09 -13.59 12.67
N TYR A 203 1.69 -13.97 13.78
CA TYR A 203 1.71 -13.14 14.98
C TYR A 203 2.36 -11.77 14.73
N TYR A 204 3.52 -11.72 14.07
CA TYR A 204 4.17 -10.47 13.71
C TYR A 204 3.35 -9.66 12.70
N ILE A 205 2.77 -10.28 11.67
CA ILE A 205 1.88 -9.61 10.70
C ILE A 205 0.73 -8.93 11.42
N ASN A 206 0.04 -9.65 12.31
CA ASN A 206 -1.08 -9.11 13.07
C ASN A 206 -0.65 -7.97 14.01
N THR A 207 0.52 -8.09 14.63
CA THR A 207 1.10 -7.01 15.46
C THR A 207 1.37 -5.74 14.63
N ILE A 208 1.93 -5.89 13.43
CA ILE A 208 2.17 -4.77 12.52
C ILE A 208 0.84 -4.13 12.09
N LYS A 209 -0.15 -4.94 11.73
CA LYS A 209 -1.48 -4.44 11.32
C LYS A 209 -2.19 -3.67 12.41
N ALA A 210 -2.01 -4.06 13.65
CA ALA A 210 -2.64 -3.45 14.82
C ALA A 210 -1.94 -2.18 15.34
N SER A 211 -0.73 -1.83 14.84
CA SER A 211 0.11 -0.74 15.35
C SER A 211 -0.27 0.68 14.87
#